data_9cfcd1cb542dc389aad9e65b7ed8bb8e
#
_entry.id   9cfcd1cb542dc389aad9e65b7ed8bb8e
#
_cell.length_a   1.000
_cell.length_b   1.000
_cell.length_c   1.000
_cell.angle_alpha   90.00
_cell.angle_beta   90.00
_cell.angle_gamma   90.00
#
_symmetry.space_group_name_H-M   'P 1'
#
loop_
_entity.id
_entity.type
_entity.pdbx_description
1 polymer ?
#
loop_
_entity_poly.entity_id
_entity_poly.type
_entity_poly.pdbx_seq_one_letter_code
_entity_poly.pdbx_strand_id
1 'polypeptide(L)'
;MPGDTTTHTRDITLDTYRYLRGGMAVMIVMLGAAVIGERLTATCWQTSISAYYFTTAHSIFIAALCALGVQFIVYKGSSDTEDVLLTLAGVLAFIVAMVPTTRPVLCGRGLPAGYDVKHAITNNVWAVVIALVIARVLSWWLYRRTNTAAPKSVLGTVSMYVSRVVMALGLVALIFFRNWFDSNAHGIAAVIMFLAIIITVVTTAFLVSRQDDAKSPHRHLYYMLYQGIAAAMIVTLIAVVVLHFALDSWNHWVIVVETALILEFTVYWVVQTIELWRTPSRIELIPEADQPRLAQRRRTRGPAGLLPEVVEATRPPVRERLLTAL
;
A
#
# COMPACT_ATOMS: atom_id res chain seq x y z
N MET A 1 19.35 33.56 -14.46
CA MET A 1 19.81 32.66 -13.40
C MET A 1 18.96 31.39 -13.42
N PRO A 2 19.36 30.28 -14.06
CA PRO A 2 18.56 29.05 -14.18
C PRO A 2 18.62 28.13 -12.95
N GLY A 3 19.49 28.43 -11.97
CA GLY A 3 19.69 27.54 -10.82
C GLY A 3 18.62 27.58 -9.73
N ASP A 4 17.83 28.65 -9.65
CA ASP A 4 16.92 28.88 -8.52
C ASP A 4 15.59 28.10 -8.66
N THR A 5 15.07 27.97 -9.86
CA THR A 5 13.80 27.26 -10.10
C THR A 5 13.88 25.75 -9.95
N THR A 6 15.02 25.14 -10.25
CA THR A 6 15.22 23.68 -10.14
C THR A 6 15.39 23.22 -8.69
N THR A 7 16.09 24.00 -7.88
CA THR A 7 16.25 23.76 -6.43
C THR A 7 14.91 23.90 -5.72
N HIS A 8 14.17 24.97 -5.98
CA HIS A 8 12.85 25.21 -5.38
C HIS A 8 11.84 24.10 -5.71
N THR A 9 11.78 23.63 -6.97
CA THR A 9 10.89 22.51 -7.36
C THR A 9 11.28 21.21 -6.66
N ARG A 10 12.58 20.95 -6.49
CA ARG A 10 13.07 19.77 -5.76
C ARG A 10 12.68 19.81 -4.29
N ASP A 11 12.77 20.95 -3.63
CA ASP A 11 12.42 21.12 -2.22
C ASP A 11 10.92 20.88 -1.98
N ILE A 12 10.04 21.43 -2.82
CA ILE A 12 8.60 21.19 -2.75
C ILE A 12 8.28 19.69 -2.93
N THR A 13 8.92 19.04 -3.90
CA THR A 13 8.73 17.61 -4.14
C THR A 13 9.15 16.79 -2.93
N LEU A 14 10.31 17.11 -2.35
CA LEU A 14 10.84 16.43 -1.18
C LEU A 14 9.92 16.57 0.03
N ASP A 15 9.42 17.77 0.29
CA ASP A 15 8.48 18.01 1.38
C ASP A 15 7.16 17.26 1.16
N THR A 16 6.62 17.23 -0.06
CA THR A 16 5.43 16.46 -0.39
C THR A 16 5.61 14.98 -0.03
N TYR A 17 6.77 14.38 -0.38
CA TYR A 17 7.04 12.99 -0.03
C TYR A 17 7.22 12.76 1.47
N ARG A 18 7.84 13.71 2.20
CA ARG A 18 7.96 13.65 3.66
C ARG A 18 6.59 13.65 4.32
N TYR A 19 5.70 14.56 3.92
CA TYR A 19 4.33 14.63 4.44
C TYR A 19 3.50 13.40 4.10
N LEU A 20 3.63 12.84 2.89
CA LEU A 20 2.94 11.60 2.52
C LEU A 20 3.38 10.42 3.39
N ARG A 21 4.69 10.22 3.57
CA ARG A 21 5.22 9.12 4.39
C ARG A 21 4.87 9.28 5.87
N GLY A 22 5.08 10.48 6.42
CA GLY A 22 4.72 10.78 7.81
C GLY A 22 3.22 10.71 8.05
N GLY A 23 2.41 11.14 7.08
CA GLY A 23 0.96 11.08 7.12
C GLY A 23 0.42 9.66 7.29
N MET A 24 1.05 8.66 6.65
CA MET A 24 0.65 7.25 6.82
C MET A 24 0.81 6.80 8.27
N ALA A 25 1.93 7.13 8.92
CA ALA A 25 2.13 6.82 10.33
C ALA A 25 1.12 7.55 11.23
N VAL A 26 0.82 8.83 10.93
CA VAL A 26 -0.17 9.62 11.68
C VAL A 26 -1.57 9.01 11.58
N MET A 27 -1.99 8.51 10.41
CA MET A 27 -3.29 7.83 10.26
C MET A 27 -3.37 6.55 11.11
N ILE A 28 -2.29 5.80 11.22
CA ILE A 28 -2.24 4.60 12.06
C ILE A 28 -2.29 4.98 13.54
N VAL A 29 -1.57 6.04 13.96
CA VAL A 29 -1.64 6.56 15.33
C VAL A 29 -3.05 7.02 15.67
N MET A 30 -3.75 7.70 14.73
CA MET A 30 -5.14 8.11 14.91
C MET A 30 -6.07 6.90 15.10
N LEU A 31 -5.91 5.85 14.31
CA LEU A 31 -6.67 4.60 14.48
C LEU A 31 -6.37 3.94 15.83
N GLY A 32 -5.10 3.82 16.19
CA GLY A 32 -4.68 3.26 17.49
C GLY A 32 -5.24 4.04 18.68
N ALA A 33 -5.23 5.37 18.62
CA ALA A 33 -5.80 6.23 19.65
C ALA A 33 -7.32 5.99 19.81
N ALA A 34 -8.06 5.84 18.71
CA ALA A 34 -9.50 5.55 18.75
C ALA A 34 -9.78 4.15 19.35
N VAL A 35 -8.98 3.15 18.99
CA VAL A 35 -9.07 1.78 19.54
C VAL A 35 -8.79 1.78 21.04
N ILE A 36 -7.74 2.47 21.48
CA ILE A 36 -7.40 2.60 22.91
C ILE A 36 -8.48 3.39 23.67
N GLY A 37 -8.96 4.49 23.10
CA GLY A 37 -10.05 5.27 23.69
C GLY A 37 -11.32 4.45 23.92
N GLU A 38 -11.72 3.66 22.91
CA GLU A 38 -12.86 2.73 23.04
C GLU A 38 -12.58 1.66 24.09
N ARG A 39 -11.37 1.09 24.12
CA ARG A 39 -10.97 0.10 25.15
C ARG A 39 -11.06 0.66 26.56
N LEU A 40 -10.67 1.90 26.77
CA LEU A 40 -10.73 2.54 28.10
C LEU A 40 -12.16 2.77 28.56
N THR A 41 -13.08 3.08 27.66
CA THR A 41 -14.50 3.30 27.96
C THR A 41 -15.29 2.01 28.09
N ALA A 42 -15.03 1.03 27.22
CA ALA A 42 -15.71 -0.26 27.20
C ALA A 42 -15.16 -1.25 28.25
N THR A 43 -13.95 -1.01 28.79
CA THR A 43 -13.23 -1.86 29.75
C THR A 43 -12.83 -3.25 29.25
N CYS A 44 -13.02 -3.55 27.95
CA CYS A 44 -12.66 -4.82 27.31
C CYS A 44 -12.21 -4.59 25.87
N TRP A 45 -11.52 -5.56 25.27
CA TRP A 45 -11.09 -5.52 23.87
C TRP A 45 -12.14 -6.12 22.96
N GLN A 46 -12.28 -5.56 21.75
CA GLN A 46 -12.98 -6.25 20.67
C GLN A 46 -12.16 -7.45 20.18
N THR A 47 -12.77 -8.35 19.44
CA THR A 47 -12.11 -9.55 18.91
C THR A 47 -11.13 -9.27 17.78
N SER A 48 -11.29 -8.13 17.08
CA SER A 48 -10.41 -7.68 15.98
C SER A 48 -10.39 -6.16 15.91
N ILE A 49 -9.38 -5.57 15.26
CA ILE A 49 -9.36 -4.13 14.90
C ILE A 49 -10.55 -3.82 13.98
N SER A 50 -10.87 -4.72 13.07
CA SER A 50 -12.01 -4.56 12.15
C SER A 50 -13.37 -4.53 12.87
N ALA A 51 -13.49 -5.13 14.05
CA ALA A 51 -14.71 -5.09 14.85
C ALA A 51 -15.03 -3.70 15.42
N TYR A 52 -14.04 -2.81 15.51
CA TYR A 52 -14.24 -1.42 15.90
C TYR A 52 -15.09 -0.62 14.90
N TYR A 53 -15.31 -1.16 13.69
CA TYR A 53 -16.33 -0.65 12.78
C TYR A 53 -17.72 -0.55 13.43
N PHE A 54 -18.05 -1.43 14.35
CA PHE A 54 -19.37 -1.48 14.98
C PHE A 54 -19.46 -0.71 16.30
N THR A 55 -18.41 -0.03 16.71
CA THR A 55 -18.32 0.73 17.97
C THR A 55 -18.37 2.23 17.76
N THR A 56 -18.19 3.01 18.81
CA THR A 56 -18.09 4.48 18.72
C THR A 56 -16.85 4.95 17.94
N ALA A 57 -15.84 4.07 17.75
CA ALA A 57 -14.67 4.33 16.92
C ALA A 57 -14.94 4.20 15.40
N HIS A 58 -16.16 3.87 14.96
CA HIS A 58 -16.59 3.67 13.58
C HIS A 58 -16.05 4.71 12.59
N SER A 59 -16.30 5.97 12.87
CA SER A 59 -15.93 7.08 11.96
C SER A 59 -14.43 7.21 11.80
N ILE A 60 -13.67 7.02 12.88
CA ILE A 60 -12.20 7.07 12.84
C ILE A 60 -11.62 5.85 12.10
N PHE A 61 -12.19 4.66 12.33
CA PHE A 61 -11.80 3.45 11.60
C PHE A 61 -11.91 3.64 10.08
N ILE A 62 -13.08 4.10 9.61
CA ILE A 62 -13.31 4.35 8.18
C ILE A 62 -12.39 5.47 7.67
N ALA A 63 -12.31 6.60 8.38
CA ALA A 63 -11.51 7.74 7.95
C ALA A 63 -10.02 7.39 7.84
N ALA A 64 -9.46 6.66 8.82
CA ALA A 64 -8.07 6.24 8.81
C ALA A 64 -7.74 5.33 7.63
N LEU A 65 -8.57 4.30 7.38
CA LEU A 65 -8.37 3.37 6.27
C LEU A 65 -8.56 4.04 4.91
N CYS A 66 -9.55 4.92 4.76
CA CYS A 66 -9.74 5.68 3.52
C CYS A 66 -8.55 6.63 3.26
N ALA A 67 -8.07 7.32 4.29
CA ALA A 67 -6.91 8.20 4.18
C ALA A 67 -5.64 7.43 3.81
N LEU A 68 -5.39 6.28 4.44
CA LEU A 68 -4.30 5.36 4.08
C LEU A 68 -4.47 4.88 2.63
N GLY A 69 -5.68 4.50 2.23
CA GLY A 69 -5.97 4.07 0.86
C GLY A 69 -5.62 5.13 -0.19
N VAL A 70 -6.01 6.39 0.05
CA VAL A 70 -5.63 7.51 -0.82
C VAL A 70 -4.12 7.71 -0.85
N GLN A 71 -3.46 7.68 0.32
CA GLN A 71 -2.03 7.87 0.41
C GLN A 71 -1.25 6.79 -0.35
N PHE A 72 -1.67 5.51 -0.29
CA PHE A 72 -1.07 4.42 -1.06
C PHE A 72 -1.24 4.61 -2.57
N ILE A 73 -2.39 5.08 -3.03
CA ILE A 73 -2.65 5.33 -4.46
C ILE A 73 -1.82 6.51 -4.98
N VAL A 74 -1.68 7.56 -4.18
CA VAL A 74 -0.96 8.79 -4.55
C VAL A 74 0.55 8.64 -4.43
N TYR A 75 1.01 7.87 -3.43
CA TYR A 75 2.44 7.67 -3.20
C TYR A 75 3.10 6.99 -4.40
N LYS A 76 4.21 7.56 -4.85
CA LYS A 76 5.05 6.97 -5.89
C LYS A 76 6.27 6.32 -5.28
N GLY A 77 6.32 5.00 -5.38
CA GLY A 77 7.44 4.19 -4.94
C GLY A 77 8.70 4.38 -5.78
N SER A 78 9.74 3.69 -5.39
CA SER A 78 11.02 3.70 -6.10
C SER A 78 11.03 2.76 -7.32
N SER A 79 10.06 1.85 -7.43
CA SER A 79 9.86 0.98 -8.58
C SER A 79 8.40 1.01 -9.06
N ASP A 80 8.17 0.61 -10.30
CA ASP A 80 6.81 0.47 -10.84
C ASP A 80 6.05 -0.73 -10.23
N THR A 81 6.76 -1.71 -9.68
CA THR A 81 6.19 -2.80 -8.88
C THR A 81 5.61 -2.27 -7.57
N GLU A 82 6.37 -1.45 -6.82
CA GLU A 82 5.88 -0.78 -5.62
C GLU A 82 4.65 0.09 -5.93
N ASP A 83 4.69 0.88 -7.01
CA ASP A 83 3.55 1.71 -7.44
C ASP A 83 2.26 0.90 -7.66
N VAL A 84 2.37 -0.26 -8.30
CA VAL A 84 1.22 -1.13 -8.60
C VAL A 84 0.69 -1.78 -7.33
N LEU A 85 1.59 -2.33 -6.50
CA LEU A 85 1.20 -3.02 -5.27
C LEU A 85 0.59 -2.08 -4.24
N LEU A 86 1.16 -0.89 -4.06
CA LEU A 86 0.59 0.14 -3.19
C LEU A 86 -0.76 0.64 -3.73
N THR A 87 -0.92 0.82 -5.05
CA THR A 87 -2.21 1.15 -5.64
C THR A 87 -3.26 0.07 -5.36
N LEU A 88 -2.89 -1.22 -5.48
CA LEU A 88 -3.77 -2.34 -5.13
C LEU A 88 -4.13 -2.31 -3.65
N ALA A 89 -3.13 -2.18 -2.77
CA ALA A 89 -3.35 -2.09 -1.33
C ALA A 89 -4.28 -0.92 -0.96
N GLY A 90 -4.12 0.23 -1.62
CA GLY A 90 -4.97 1.41 -1.42
C GLY A 90 -6.42 1.16 -1.81
N VAL A 91 -6.67 0.52 -2.96
CA VAL A 91 -8.04 0.14 -3.37
C VAL A 91 -8.65 -0.86 -2.39
N LEU A 92 -7.88 -1.85 -1.95
CA LEU A 92 -8.35 -2.84 -0.98
C LEU A 92 -8.59 -2.25 0.41
N ALA A 93 -7.83 -1.22 0.82
CA ALA A 93 -8.09 -0.48 2.05
C ALA A 93 -9.47 0.19 2.04
N PHE A 94 -9.94 0.71 0.90
CA PHE A 94 -11.32 1.19 0.77
C PHE A 94 -12.34 0.07 0.95
N ILE A 95 -12.08 -1.13 0.41
CA ILE A 95 -13.00 -2.27 0.59
C ILE A 95 -13.04 -2.69 2.06
N VAL A 96 -11.88 -2.78 2.73
CA VAL A 96 -11.78 -3.09 4.18
C VAL A 96 -12.52 -2.04 5.01
N ALA A 97 -12.45 -0.75 4.63
CA ALA A 97 -13.13 0.33 5.32
C ALA A 97 -14.66 0.29 5.14
N MET A 98 -15.14 -0.06 3.94
CA MET A 98 -16.56 0.07 3.56
C MET A 98 -17.36 -1.22 3.73
N VAL A 99 -16.70 -2.39 3.68
CA VAL A 99 -17.31 -3.69 3.92
C VAL A 99 -16.85 -4.20 5.28
N PRO A 100 -17.68 -4.12 6.34
CA PRO A 100 -17.28 -4.58 7.65
C PRO A 100 -17.12 -6.10 7.70
N THR A 101 -16.36 -6.58 8.67
CA THR A 101 -16.34 -7.99 9.04
C THR A 101 -17.73 -8.45 9.52
N THR A 102 -17.93 -9.77 9.64
CA THR A 102 -19.14 -10.30 10.29
C THR A 102 -19.26 -9.70 11.69
N ARG A 103 -20.45 -9.17 12.04
CA ARG A 103 -20.66 -8.48 13.30
C ARG A 103 -20.41 -9.44 14.47
N PRO A 104 -19.39 -9.21 15.30
CA PRO A 104 -19.11 -10.04 16.46
C PRO A 104 -20.05 -9.69 17.62
N VAL A 105 -19.99 -10.48 18.67
CA VAL A 105 -20.52 -10.05 19.97
C VAL A 105 -19.67 -8.88 20.46
N LEU A 106 -20.28 -7.69 20.54
CA LEU A 106 -19.56 -6.48 20.89
C LEU A 106 -19.34 -6.37 22.38
N CYS A 107 -18.16 -5.92 22.74
CA CYS A 107 -17.87 -5.40 24.05
C CYS A 107 -18.18 -3.90 24.08
N GLY A 108 -18.97 -3.45 25.07
CA GLY A 108 -19.34 -2.05 25.21
C GLY A 108 -20.51 -1.60 24.31
N ARG A 109 -20.53 -0.30 23.96
CA ARG A 109 -21.60 0.29 23.18
C ARG A 109 -21.34 0.13 21.69
N GLY A 110 -22.34 -0.42 20.97
CA GLY A 110 -22.31 -0.53 19.52
C GLY A 110 -22.96 0.66 18.82
N LEU A 111 -22.96 0.59 17.47
CA LEU A 111 -23.72 1.52 16.63
C LEU A 111 -25.22 1.50 17.02
N PRO A 112 -25.95 2.61 16.80
CA PRO A 112 -27.37 2.70 17.12
C PRO A 112 -28.19 1.55 16.52
N ALA A 113 -29.20 1.12 17.28
CA ALA A 113 -30.18 0.15 16.78
C ALA A 113 -30.88 0.77 15.55
N GLY A 114 -30.88 0.06 14.43
CA GLY A 114 -31.43 0.55 13.16
C GLY A 114 -30.41 1.00 12.12
N TYR A 115 -29.10 0.97 12.44
CA TYR A 115 -28.07 1.18 11.42
C TYR A 115 -28.07 0.00 10.41
N ASP A 116 -28.53 0.30 9.18
CA ASP A 116 -28.61 -0.70 8.10
C ASP A 116 -27.24 -0.87 7.43
N VAL A 117 -26.48 -1.85 7.91
CA VAL A 117 -25.14 -2.19 7.41
C VAL A 117 -25.19 -2.58 5.93
N LYS A 118 -26.20 -3.35 5.49
CA LYS A 118 -26.28 -3.81 4.09
C LYS A 118 -26.51 -2.67 3.12
N HIS A 119 -27.38 -1.73 3.49
CA HIS A 119 -27.62 -0.54 2.68
C HIS A 119 -26.36 0.34 2.63
N ALA A 120 -25.69 0.53 3.77
CA ALA A 120 -24.43 1.27 3.84
C ALA A 120 -23.33 0.65 2.96
N ILE A 121 -23.14 -0.68 3.02
CA ILE A 121 -22.18 -1.38 2.14
C ILE A 121 -22.51 -1.10 0.68
N THR A 122 -23.79 -1.26 0.29
CA THR A 122 -24.20 -1.07 -1.10
C THR A 122 -23.87 0.34 -1.60
N ASN A 123 -24.29 1.34 -0.87
CA ASN A 123 -24.09 2.74 -1.26
C ASN A 123 -22.59 3.11 -1.30
N ASN A 124 -21.85 2.76 -0.25
CA ASN A 124 -20.45 3.16 -0.09
C ASN A 124 -19.53 2.44 -1.08
N VAL A 125 -19.72 1.13 -1.29
CA VAL A 125 -18.89 0.36 -2.24
C VAL A 125 -19.13 0.84 -3.67
N TRP A 126 -20.38 1.10 -4.08
CA TRP A 126 -20.66 1.65 -5.40
C TRP A 126 -20.07 3.05 -5.59
N ALA A 127 -20.11 3.91 -4.57
CA ALA A 127 -19.47 5.21 -4.62
C ALA A 127 -17.96 5.09 -4.85
N VAL A 128 -17.29 4.17 -4.15
CA VAL A 128 -15.86 3.88 -4.34
C VAL A 128 -15.58 3.34 -5.74
N VAL A 129 -16.38 2.37 -6.22
CA VAL A 129 -16.22 1.79 -7.58
C VAL A 129 -16.35 2.88 -8.65
N ILE A 130 -17.38 3.72 -8.57
CA ILE A 130 -17.60 4.82 -9.52
C ILE A 130 -16.40 5.77 -9.52
N ALA A 131 -15.94 6.20 -8.32
CA ALA A 131 -14.81 7.11 -8.18
C ALA A 131 -13.52 6.50 -8.79
N LEU A 132 -13.24 5.22 -8.51
CA LEU A 132 -12.07 4.52 -9.04
C LEU A 132 -12.13 4.32 -10.56
N VAL A 133 -13.30 4.01 -11.11
CA VAL A 133 -13.51 3.91 -12.56
C VAL A 133 -13.27 5.25 -13.24
N ILE A 134 -13.85 6.33 -12.72
CA ILE A 134 -13.64 7.69 -13.24
C ILE A 134 -12.15 8.06 -13.18
N ALA A 135 -11.50 7.87 -12.04
CA ALA A 135 -10.08 8.14 -11.87
C ALA A 135 -9.22 7.34 -12.86
N ARG A 136 -9.57 6.07 -13.09
CA ARG A 136 -8.87 5.20 -14.04
C ARG A 136 -9.04 5.62 -15.50
N VAL A 137 -10.26 5.97 -15.89
CA VAL A 137 -10.58 6.45 -17.24
C VAL A 137 -9.87 7.78 -17.51
N LEU A 138 -9.94 8.71 -16.54
CA LEU A 138 -9.29 10.02 -16.65
C LEU A 138 -7.76 9.86 -16.74
N SER A 139 -7.16 9.03 -15.90
CA SER A 139 -5.72 8.76 -15.96
C SER A 139 -5.32 8.15 -17.30
N TRP A 140 -6.06 7.16 -17.79
CA TRP A 140 -5.79 6.54 -19.08
C TRP A 140 -5.89 7.55 -20.23
N TRP A 141 -6.92 8.41 -20.23
CA TRP A 141 -7.11 9.47 -21.22
C TRP A 141 -5.97 10.48 -21.20
N LEU A 142 -5.57 10.97 -20.00
CA LEU A 142 -4.45 11.89 -19.83
C LEU A 142 -3.14 11.29 -20.32
N TYR A 143 -2.81 10.07 -19.91
CA TYR A 143 -1.59 9.39 -20.33
C TYR A 143 -1.53 9.18 -21.85
N ARG A 144 -2.66 8.86 -22.48
CA ARG A 144 -2.74 8.77 -23.95
C ARG A 144 -2.56 10.13 -24.61
N ARG A 145 -3.24 11.14 -24.10
CA ARG A 145 -3.22 12.47 -24.70
C ARG A 145 -1.86 13.17 -24.57
N THR A 146 -1.18 12.97 -23.44
CA THR A 146 0.14 13.56 -23.17
C THR A 146 1.30 12.70 -23.64
N ASN A 147 1.05 11.48 -24.11
CA ASN A 147 2.05 10.49 -24.50
C ASN A 147 3.12 10.22 -23.43
N THR A 148 2.71 10.30 -22.15
CA THR A 148 3.61 10.15 -20.99
C THR A 148 3.59 8.74 -20.38
N ALA A 149 2.86 7.78 -20.99
CA ALA A 149 2.84 6.40 -20.54
C ALA A 149 4.24 5.78 -20.62
N ALA A 150 4.82 5.40 -19.48
CA ALA A 150 6.10 4.70 -19.43
C ALA A 150 5.86 3.19 -19.49
N PRO A 151 6.70 2.42 -20.22
CA PRO A 151 6.66 0.97 -20.18
C PRO A 151 7.00 0.50 -18.77
N LYS A 152 6.38 -0.60 -18.32
CA LYS A 152 6.64 -1.20 -17.02
C LYS A 152 7.72 -2.27 -17.10
N SER A 153 8.38 -2.56 -15.98
CA SER A 153 9.24 -3.72 -15.81
C SER A 153 8.45 -5.03 -15.97
N VAL A 154 9.12 -6.16 -16.09
CA VAL A 154 8.44 -7.46 -16.15
C VAL A 154 7.64 -7.71 -14.89
N LEU A 155 8.25 -7.49 -13.72
CA LEU A 155 7.59 -7.67 -12.42
C LEU A 155 6.44 -6.67 -12.23
N GLY A 156 6.63 -5.40 -12.59
CA GLY A 156 5.56 -4.39 -12.58
C GLY A 156 4.41 -4.73 -13.53
N THR A 157 4.70 -5.37 -14.68
CA THR A 157 3.69 -5.85 -15.62
C THR A 157 2.90 -7.02 -15.04
N VAL A 158 3.58 -8.02 -14.46
CA VAL A 158 2.93 -9.16 -13.78
C VAL A 158 2.06 -8.65 -12.62
N SER A 159 2.59 -7.80 -11.75
CA SER A 159 1.84 -7.20 -10.64
C SER A 159 0.59 -6.45 -11.13
N MET A 160 0.72 -5.73 -12.26
CA MET A 160 -0.42 -5.03 -12.87
C MET A 160 -1.50 -5.98 -13.36
N TYR A 161 -1.15 -7.10 -14.00
CA TYR A 161 -2.14 -8.09 -14.44
C TYR A 161 -2.80 -8.79 -13.25
N VAL A 162 -2.02 -9.19 -12.24
CA VAL A 162 -2.55 -9.75 -10.99
C VAL A 162 -3.53 -8.79 -10.33
N SER A 163 -3.15 -7.51 -10.18
CA SER A 163 -4.04 -6.48 -9.61
C SER A 163 -5.34 -6.33 -10.40
N ARG A 164 -5.26 -6.35 -11.74
CA ARG A 164 -6.46 -6.27 -12.59
C ARG A 164 -7.36 -7.48 -12.42
N VAL A 165 -6.80 -8.69 -12.32
CA VAL A 165 -7.56 -9.92 -12.07
C VAL A 165 -8.26 -9.85 -10.71
N VAL A 166 -7.55 -9.47 -9.65
CA VAL A 166 -8.13 -9.31 -8.31
C VAL A 166 -9.29 -8.32 -8.33
N MET A 167 -9.11 -7.16 -8.96
CA MET A 167 -10.17 -6.15 -9.05
C MET A 167 -11.36 -6.61 -9.90
N ALA A 168 -11.10 -7.31 -11.01
CA ALA A 168 -12.16 -7.86 -11.86
C ALA A 168 -12.96 -8.94 -11.12
N LEU A 169 -12.30 -9.85 -10.41
CA LEU A 169 -12.96 -10.86 -9.57
C LEU A 169 -13.78 -10.22 -8.45
N GLY A 170 -13.25 -9.18 -7.79
CA GLY A 170 -13.99 -8.42 -6.79
C GLY A 170 -15.25 -7.76 -7.36
N LEU A 171 -15.16 -7.17 -8.57
CA LEU A 171 -16.31 -6.57 -9.24
C LEU A 171 -17.34 -7.63 -9.69
N VAL A 172 -16.90 -8.75 -10.20
CA VAL A 172 -17.79 -9.89 -10.55
C VAL A 172 -18.51 -10.39 -9.29
N ALA A 173 -17.79 -10.56 -8.18
CA ALA A 173 -18.39 -10.96 -6.91
C ALA A 173 -19.43 -9.93 -6.40
N LEU A 174 -19.11 -8.62 -6.50
CA LEU A 174 -20.02 -7.54 -6.12
C LEU A 174 -21.33 -7.56 -6.93
N ILE A 175 -21.26 -7.84 -8.26
CA ILE A 175 -22.41 -7.77 -9.16
C ILE A 175 -23.22 -9.06 -9.11
N PHE A 176 -22.57 -10.22 -9.18
CA PHE A 176 -23.25 -11.50 -9.40
C PHE A 176 -23.39 -12.36 -8.14
N PHE A 177 -22.54 -12.12 -7.12
CA PHE A 177 -22.48 -12.94 -5.89
C PHE A 177 -22.58 -12.04 -4.64
N ARG A 178 -23.56 -11.16 -4.61
CA ARG A 178 -23.70 -10.11 -3.61
C ARG A 178 -23.62 -10.61 -2.16
N ASN A 179 -24.39 -11.65 -1.82
CA ASN A 179 -24.41 -12.18 -0.44
C ASN A 179 -23.04 -12.74 -0.03
N TRP A 180 -22.34 -13.38 -0.97
CA TRP A 180 -21.00 -13.87 -0.74
C TRP A 180 -20.01 -12.70 -0.57
N PHE A 181 -20.12 -11.66 -1.40
CA PHE A 181 -19.30 -10.45 -1.30
C PHE A 181 -19.46 -9.79 0.07
N ASP A 182 -20.70 -9.56 0.52
CA ASP A 182 -20.95 -8.90 1.81
C ASP A 182 -20.38 -9.68 3.01
N SER A 183 -20.25 -11.01 2.89
CA SER A 183 -19.73 -11.87 3.96
C SER A 183 -18.22 -12.08 3.93
N ASN A 184 -17.59 -12.05 2.75
CA ASN A 184 -16.21 -12.50 2.57
C ASN A 184 -15.25 -11.40 2.07
N ALA A 185 -15.75 -10.34 1.44
CA ALA A 185 -14.90 -9.36 0.77
C ALA A 185 -13.94 -8.64 1.74
N HIS A 186 -14.38 -8.35 2.98
CA HIS A 186 -13.52 -7.74 4.00
C HIS A 186 -12.26 -8.58 4.27
N GLY A 187 -12.43 -9.83 4.64
CA GLY A 187 -11.32 -10.71 4.99
C GLY A 187 -10.37 -10.95 3.82
N ILE A 188 -10.93 -11.24 2.62
CA ILE A 188 -10.12 -11.45 1.41
C ILE A 188 -9.37 -10.17 1.04
N ALA A 189 -10.02 -9.01 1.08
CA ALA A 189 -9.39 -7.73 0.80
C ALA A 189 -8.26 -7.42 1.79
N ALA A 190 -8.46 -7.68 3.08
CA ALA A 190 -7.44 -7.48 4.10
C ALA A 190 -6.21 -8.38 3.87
N VAL A 191 -6.40 -9.67 3.59
CA VAL A 191 -5.30 -10.61 3.31
C VAL A 191 -4.52 -10.17 2.07
N ILE A 192 -5.20 -9.86 0.95
CA ILE A 192 -4.52 -9.45 -0.29
C ILE A 192 -3.83 -8.10 -0.10
N MET A 193 -4.43 -7.18 0.66
CA MET A 193 -3.83 -5.88 1.01
C MET A 193 -2.50 -6.08 1.76
N PHE A 194 -2.48 -6.89 2.81
CA PHE A 194 -1.26 -7.17 3.56
C PHE A 194 -0.23 -7.92 2.73
N LEU A 195 -0.63 -8.87 1.88
CA LEU A 195 0.29 -9.52 0.94
C LEU A 195 0.94 -8.52 -0.02
N ALA A 196 0.18 -7.59 -0.58
CA ALA A 196 0.72 -6.54 -1.44
C ALA A 196 1.72 -5.64 -0.69
N ILE A 197 1.42 -5.30 0.57
CA ILE A 197 2.32 -4.54 1.45
C ILE A 197 3.60 -5.34 1.74
N ILE A 198 3.51 -6.61 2.10
CA ILE A 198 4.67 -7.47 2.38
C ILE A 198 5.59 -7.56 1.15
N ILE A 199 5.02 -7.79 -0.04
CA ILE A 199 5.79 -7.82 -1.29
C ILE A 199 6.46 -6.46 -1.55
N THR A 200 5.78 -5.35 -1.22
CA THR A 200 6.38 -4.01 -1.30
C THR A 200 7.57 -3.87 -0.37
N VAL A 201 7.48 -4.33 0.89
CA VAL A 201 8.59 -4.28 1.86
C VAL A 201 9.77 -5.14 1.39
N VAL A 202 9.50 -6.35 0.87
CA VAL A 202 10.54 -7.23 0.28
C VAL A 202 11.21 -6.56 -0.91
N THR A 203 10.44 -5.95 -1.82
CA THR A 203 10.98 -5.20 -2.96
C THR A 203 11.84 -4.01 -2.49
N THR A 204 11.39 -3.33 -1.45
CA THR A 204 12.15 -2.25 -0.80
C THR A 204 13.50 -2.74 -0.26
N ALA A 205 13.53 -3.86 0.48
CA ALA A 205 14.76 -4.44 0.99
C ALA A 205 15.74 -4.76 -0.15
N PHE A 206 15.22 -5.31 -1.26
CA PHE A 206 16.03 -5.59 -2.44
C PHE A 206 16.59 -4.32 -3.09
N LEU A 207 15.82 -3.24 -3.21
CA LEU A 207 16.30 -1.96 -3.74
C LEU A 207 17.35 -1.31 -2.84
N VAL A 208 17.20 -1.42 -1.53
CA VAL A 208 18.19 -0.91 -0.55
C VAL A 208 19.53 -1.63 -0.69
N SER A 209 19.54 -2.93 -0.96
CA SER A 209 20.77 -3.67 -1.19
C SER A 209 21.59 -3.20 -2.41
N ARG A 210 20.96 -2.41 -3.29
CA ARG A 210 21.57 -1.84 -4.52
C ARG A 210 22.03 -0.39 -4.39
N GLN A 211 21.79 0.24 -3.24
CA GLN A 211 22.23 1.62 -3.00
C GLN A 211 23.76 1.71 -2.99
N ASP A 212 24.27 2.87 -3.39
CA ASP A 212 25.68 3.22 -3.33
C ASP A 212 26.07 3.58 -1.89
N ASP A 213 27.15 2.97 -1.38
CA ASP A 213 27.65 3.21 -0.02
C ASP A 213 28.06 4.69 0.18
N ALA A 214 28.54 5.35 -0.86
CA ALA A 214 28.90 6.77 -0.80
C ALA A 214 27.68 7.68 -0.63
N LYS A 215 26.53 7.30 -1.20
CA LYS A 215 25.27 8.05 -1.11
C LYS A 215 24.41 7.64 0.09
N SER A 216 24.59 6.44 0.60
CA SER A 216 23.82 5.86 1.72
C SER A 216 24.76 5.16 2.71
N PRO A 217 25.44 5.91 3.60
CA PRO A 217 26.43 5.35 4.54
C PRO A 217 25.84 4.28 5.48
N HIS A 218 24.52 4.33 5.74
CA HIS A 218 23.81 3.38 6.60
C HIS A 218 23.03 2.31 5.81
N ARG A 219 23.37 2.09 4.53
CA ARG A 219 22.69 1.11 3.66
C ARG A 219 22.51 -0.26 4.32
N HIS A 220 23.57 -0.79 4.94
CA HIS A 220 23.53 -2.11 5.57
C HIS A 220 22.52 -2.16 6.73
N LEU A 221 22.46 -1.11 7.56
CA LEU A 221 21.48 -1.00 8.65
C LEU A 221 20.05 -0.99 8.10
N TYR A 222 19.76 -0.15 7.10
CA TYR A 222 18.44 -0.09 6.48
C TYR A 222 18.07 -1.41 5.80
N TYR A 223 19.01 -2.07 5.13
CA TYR A 223 18.79 -3.38 4.54
C TYR A 223 18.38 -4.42 5.58
N MET A 224 19.10 -4.51 6.71
CA MET A 224 18.75 -5.42 7.81
C MET A 224 17.40 -5.08 8.43
N LEU A 225 17.10 -3.78 8.61
CA LEU A 225 15.81 -3.36 9.15
C LEU A 225 14.66 -3.78 8.22
N TYR A 226 14.75 -3.55 6.92
CA TYR A 226 13.69 -3.96 5.97
C TYR A 226 13.56 -5.48 5.87
N GLN A 227 14.66 -6.22 5.91
CA GLN A 227 14.60 -7.68 5.97
C GLN A 227 13.95 -8.18 7.26
N GLY A 228 14.30 -7.58 8.40
CA GLY A 228 13.69 -7.90 9.68
C GLY A 228 12.18 -7.62 9.69
N ILE A 229 11.78 -6.46 9.18
CA ILE A 229 10.35 -6.10 9.06
C ILE A 229 9.62 -7.07 8.12
N ALA A 230 10.19 -7.36 6.94
CA ALA A 230 9.59 -8.30 5.99
C ALA A 230 9.45 -9.71 6.59
N ALA A 231 10.47 -10.18 7.29
CA ALA A 231 10.45 -11.48 7.97
C ALA A 231 9.39 -11.51 9.09
N ALA A 232 9.30 -10.45 9.91
CA ALA A 232 8.30 -10.33 10.95
C ALA A 232 6.89 -10.38 10.35
N MET A 233 6.60 -9.58 9.32
CA MET A 233 5.30 -9.56 8.63
C MET A 233 4.94 -10.93 8.04
N ILE A 234 5.91 -11.64 7.45
CA ILE A 234 5.68 -12.99 6.90
C ILE A 234 5.36 -13.97 8.04
N VAL A 235 6.11 -13.92 9.14
CA VAL A 235 5.86 -14.77 10.33
C VAL A 235 4.49 -14.48 10.91
N THR A 236 4.13 -13.22 11.07
CA THR A 236 2.79 -12.80 11.56
C THR A 236 1.69 -13.30 10.62
N LEU A 237 1.87 -13.20 9.30
CA LEU A 237 0.89 -13.72 8.33
C LEU A 237 0.76 -15.25 8.40
N ILE A 238 1.87 -15.98 8.55
CA ILE A 238 1.84 -17.43 8.76
C ILE A 238 1.12 -17.75 10.10
N ALA A 239 1.39 -16.99 11.15
CA ALA A 239 0.71 -17.15 12.43
C ALA A 239 -0.81 -16.97 12.30
N VAL A 240 -1.28 -16.00 11.48
CA VAL A 240 -2.73 -15.86 11.17
C VAL A 240 -3.32 -17.17 10.67
N VAL A 241 -2.66 -17.79 9.67
CA VAL A 241 -3.15 -19.04 9.06
C VAL A 241 -3.11 -20.19 10.08
N VAL A 242 -2.00 -20.35 10.81
CA VAL A 242 -1.85 -21.43 11.80
C VAL A 242 -2.86 -21.27 12.95
N LEU A 243 -3.02 -20.06 13.49
CA LEU A 243 -3.92 -19.80 14.61
C LEU A 243 -5.40 -19.96 14.20
N HIS A 244 -5.72 -19.64 12.95
CA HIS A 244 -7.08 -19.85 12.42
C HIS A 244 -7.51 -21.33 12.48
N PHE A 245 -6.58 -22.26 12.24
CA PHE A 245 -6.85 -23.70 12.28
C PHE A 245 -6.59 -24.35 13.66
N ALA A 246 -5.80 -23.71 14.52
CA ALA A 246 -5.38 -24.29 15.79
C ALA A 246 -6.19 -23.81 17.01
N LEU A 247 -6.84 -22.66 16.94
CA LEU A 247 -7.49 -22.02 18.07
C LEU A 247 -9.00 -21.80 17.81
N ASP A 248 -9.80 -22.76 18.27
CA ASP A 248 -11.28 -22.63 18.20
C ASP A 248 -11.85 -21.84 19.39
N SER A 249 -11.14 -21.79 20.51
CA SER A 249 -11.67 -21.25 21.78
C SER A 249 -11.23 -19.85 22.15
N TRP A 250 -10.11 -19.36 21.60
CA TRP A 250 -9.57 -18.03 21.91
C TRP A 250 -9.80 -17.03 20.77
N ASN A 251 -10.88 -16.28 20.83
CA ASN A 251 -11.32 -15.36 19.77
C ASN A 251 -10.56 -14.02 19.71
N HIS A 252 -9.66 -13.72 20.65
CA HIS A 252 -8.86 -12.49 20.65
C HIS A 252 -7.52 -12.61 19.91
N TRP A 253 -7.18 -13.76 19.32
CA TRP A 253 -5.95 -13.91 18.56
C TRP A 253 -5.93 -13.00 17.31
N VAL A 254 -7.10 -12.72 16.72
CA VAL A 254 -7.21 -11.87 15.52
C VAL A 254 -6.74 -10.45 15.82
N ILE A 255 -7.19 -9.83 16.91
CA ILE A 255 -6.75 -8.47 17.26
C ILE A 255 -5.25 -8.41 17.54
N VAL A 256 -4.65 -9.46 18.08
CA VAL A 256 -3.20 -9.50 18.35
C VAL A 256 -2.42 -9.49 17.05
N VAL A 257 -2.76 -10.35 16.09
CA VAL A 257 -2.04 -10.42 14.81
C VAL A 257 -2.32 -9.22 13.91
N GLU A 258 -3.55 -8.68 13.88
CA GLU A 258 -3.86 -7.43 13.17
C GLU A 258 -3.05 -6.26 13.74
N THR A 259 -2.96 -6.16 15.07
CA THR A 259 -2.15 -5.13 15.74
C THR A 259 -0.67 -5.29 15.42
N ALA A 260 -0.14 -6.51 15.41
CA ALA A 260 1.25 -6.79 15.05
C ALA A 260 1.54 -6.34 13.61
N LEU A 261 0.73 -6.75 12.62
CA LEU A 261 0.89 -6.33 11.22
C LEU A 261 0.82 -4.80 11.05
N ILE A 262 -0.09 -4.13 11.76
CA ILE A 262 -0.22 -2.67 11.72
C ILE A 262 1.02 -1.99 12.33
N LEU A 263 1.57 -2.51 13.42
CA LEU A 263 2.79 -1.99 14.05
C LEU A 263 4.02 -2.21 13.16
N GLU A 264 4.19 -3.40 12.60
CA GLU A 264 5.27 -3.72 11.66
C GLU A 264 5.22 -2.80 10.43
N PHE A 265 4.04 -2.58 9.90
CA PHE A 265 3.81 -1.63 8.81
C PHE A 265 4.11 -0.18 9.21
N THR A 266 3.77 0.22 10.42
CA THR A 266 4.11 1.55 10.96
C THR A 266 5.62 1.73 11.04
N VAL A 267 6.33 0.73 11.57
CA VAL A 267 7.80 0.73 11.65
C VAL A 267 8.40 0.84 10.25
N TYR A 268 7.87 0.11 9.25
CA TYR A 268 8.31 0.25 7.87
C TYR A 268 8.25 1.70 7.37
N TRP A 269 7.13 2.39 7.57
CA TRP A 269 6.98 3.79 7.11
C TRP A 269 7.85 4.77 7.88
N VAL A 270 8.06 4.55 9.17
CA VAL A 270 8.98 5.36 9.98
C VAL A 270 10.42 5.18 9.48
N VAL A 271 10.88 3.94 9.30
CA VAL A 271 12.22 3.64 8.78
C VAL A 271 12.40 4.25 7.39
N GLN A 272 11.41 4.11 6.50
CA GLN A 272 11.45 4.68 5.16
C GLN A 272 11.48 6.21 5.17
N THR A 273 10.76 6.84 6.09
CA THR A 273 10.78 8.30 6.24
C THR A 273 12.16 8.78 6.66
N ILE A 274 12.81 8.08 7.59
CA ILE A 274 14.15 8.42 8.06
C ILE A 274 15.19 8.18 6.95
N GLU A 275 15.18 7.02 6.30
CA GLU A 275 16.09 6.67 5.21
C GLU A 275 16.03 7.70 4.08
N LEU A 276 14.81 8.03 3.65
CA LEU A 276 14.56 8.89 2.50
C LEU A 276 14.29 10.36 2.90
N TRP A 277 14.76 10.80 4.07
CA TRP A 277 14.52 12.17 4.53
C TRP A 277 15.07 13.23 3.58
N ARG A 278 16.19 12.93 2.90
CA ARG A 278 16.91 13.86 2.00
C ARG A 278 16.67 13.60 0.51
N THR A 279 15.86 12.59 0.17
CA THR A 279 15.61 12.22 -1.24
C THR A 279 14.15 11.81 -1.45
N PRO A 280 13.52 12.19 -2.55
CA PRO A 280 12.16 11.77 -2.86
C PRO A 280 12.07 10.27 -3.20
N SER A 281 13.13 9.67 -3.75
CA SER A 281 13.13 8.28 -4.23
C SER A 281 14.49 7.59 -4.02
N ARG A 282 14.48 6.28 -3.70
CA ARG A 282 15.69 5.43 -3.60
C ARG A 282 16.48 5.37 -4.90
N ILE A 283 15.86 5.59 -6.04
CA ILE A 283 16.55 5.57 -7.35
C ILE A 283 17.72 6.55 -7.36
N GLU A 284 17.63 7.68 -6.66
CA GLU A 284 18.72 8.65 -6.57
C GLU A 284 19.93 8.12 -5.79
N LEU A 285 19.71 7.13 -4.90
CA LEU A 285 20.74 6.50 -4.08
C LEU A 285 21.42 5.30 -4.79
N ILE A 286 20.84 4.81 -5.89
CA ILE A 286 21.37 3.68 -6.66
C ILE A 286 22.35 4.20 -7.71
N PRO A 287 23.50 3.52 -7.96
CA PRO A 287 24.42 3.87 -9.05
C PRO A 287 23.70 3.91 -10.39
N GLU A 288 24.10 4.83 -11.28
CA GLU A 288 23.40 5.00 -12.57
C GLU A 288 23.44 3.72 -13.44
N ALA A 289 24.51 2.96 -13.35
CA ALA A 289 24.66 1.68 -14.07
C ALA A 289 23.65 0.61 -13.62
N ASP A 290 23.24 0.64 -12.35
CA ASP A 290 22.35 -0.34 -11.72
C ASP A 290 20.91 0.15 -11.63
N GLN A 291 20.63 1.40 -12.06
CA GLN A 291 19.26 1.92 -12.05
C GLN A 291 18.38 1.11 -13.01
N PRO A 292 17.14 0.81 -12.62
CA PRO A 292 16.18 0.18 -13.51
C PRO A 292 16.10 0.96 -14.83
N ARG A 293 16.18 0.27 -15.98
CA ARG A 293 16.16 0.90 -17.31
C ARG A 293 15.00 1.88 -17.51
N LEU A 294 13.94 1.73 -16.76
CA LEU A 294 12.78 2.63 -16.76
C LEU A 294 13.06 3.97 -16.06
N ALA A 295 13.88 3.97 -15.02
CA ALA A 295 14.31 5.20 -14.36
C ALA A 295 15.23 6.01 -15.31
N GLN A 296 16.10 5.33 -16.03
CA GLN A 296 16.96 5.94 -17.06
C GLN A 296 16.11 6.52 -18.20
N ARG A 297 15.09 5.81 -18.70
CA ARG A 297 14.17 6.33 -19.72
C ARG A 297 13.31 7.51 -19.24
N ARG A 298 12.94 7.57 -17.98
CA ARG A 298 12.24 8.74 -17.39
C ARG A 298 13.14 9.98 -17.34
N ARG A 299 14.44 9.81 -17.07
CA ARG A 299 15.43 10.91 -17.08
C ARG A 299 15.72 11.44 -18.47
N THR A 300 15.81 10.56 -19.48
CA THR A 300 16.08 10.93 -20.88
C THR A 300 14.87 11.54 -21.60
N ARG A 301 13.64 11.30 -21.09
CA ARG A 301 12.43 12.02 -21.49
C ARG A 301 12.26 13.29 -20.68
N GLY A 302 13.18 14.24 -20.80
CA GLY A 302 12.97 15.63 -20.39
C GLY A 302 11.78 16.24 -21.17
N PRO A 303 11.31 17.45 -20.78
CA PRO A 303 10.13 18.09 -21.36
C PRO A 303 10.19 18.36 -22.87
N ALA A 304 11.31 18.15 -23.53
CA ALA A 304 11.46 18.22 -24.98
C ALA A 304 11.61 16.79 -25.54
N GLY A 305 10.49 16.21 -25.94
CA GLY A 305 10.39 14.84 -26.46
C GLY A 305 11.14 14.57 -27.78
N LEU A 306 12.45 14.40 -27.72
CA LEU A 306 13.24 13.84 -28.80
C LEU A 306 13.60 12.40 -28.47
N LEU A 307 13.21 11.48 -29.34
CA LEU A 307 13.49 10.05 -29.29
C LEU A 307 15.01 9.80 -29.38
N PRO A 308 15.63 9.05 -28.47
CA PRO A 308 16.95 8.49 -28.74
C PRO A 308 16.79 7.24 -29.62
N GLU A 309 17.66 7.12 -30.59
CA GLU A 309 17.84 6.02 -31.51
C GLU A 309 17.92 4.66 -30.78
N VAL A 310 17.24 3.65 -31.31
CA VAL A 310 17.21 2.30 -30.77
C VAL A 310 18.59 1.66 -30.96
N VAL A 311 19.42 1.65 -29.92
CA VAL A 311 20.62 0.83 -29.91
C VAL A 311 20.18 -0.62 -29.59
N GLU A 312 20.36 -1.48 -30.55
CA GLU A 312 20.14 -2.92 -30.50
C GLU A 312 21.02 -3.55 -29.41
N ALA A 313 20.44 -3.90 -28.26
CA ALA A 313 21.18 -4.44 -27.13
C ALA A 313 21.25 -5.97 -27.23
N THR A 314 22.45 -6.50 -27.40
CA THR A 314 22.81 -7.91 -27.16
C THR A 314 22.19 -8.42 -25.85
N ARG A 315 21.63 -9.64 -25.88
CA ARG A 315 20.93 -10.26 -24.74
C ARG A 315 21.86 -10.40 -23.52
N PRO A 316 21.55 -9.78 -22.38
CA PRO A 316 22.36 -9.87 -21.19
C PRO A 316 22.21 -11.24 -20.48
N PRO A 317 23.20 -11.66 -19.66
CA PRO A 317 23.16 -12.90 -18.89
C PRO A 317 22.00 -12.96 -17.89
N VAL A 318 21.60 -14.17 -17.47
CA VAL A 318 20.40 -14.43 -16.64
C VAL A 318 20.35 -13.57 -15.35
N ARG A 319 21.51 -13.27 -14.76
CA ARG A 319 21.64 -12.42 -13.57
C ARG A 319 21.20 -10.97 -13.83
N GLU A 320 21.48 -10.44 -15.02
CA GLU A 320 21.03 -9.12 -15.43
C GLU A 320 19.54 -9.08 -15.81
N ARG A 321 18.95 -10.22 -16.20
CA ARG A 321 17.50 -10.29 -16.48
C ARG A 321 16.64 -10.11 -15.23
N LEU A 322 17.09 -10.60 -14.07
CA LEU A 322 16.44 -10.35 -12.79
C LEU A 322 16.54 -8.87 -12.38
N LEU A 323 17.65 -8.19 -12.73
CA LEU A 323 17.85 -6.76 -12.51
C LEU A 323 16.96 -5.88 -13.39
N THR A 324 16.61 -6.36 -14.58
CA THR A 324 15.71 -5.66 -15.50
C THR A 324 14.23 -5.99 -15.24
N ALA A 325 13.93 -6.96 -14.35
CA ALA A 325 12.59 -7.37 -13.97
C ALA A 325 11.99 -6.51 -12.84
N LEU A 326 12.81 -5.75 -12.14
CA LEU A 326 12.40 -4.73 -11.15
C LEU A 326 12.22 -3.39 -11.81
#